data_4589e4404c763c7567969e915d8dea45
#
_entry.id   4589e4404c763c7567969e915d8dea45
#
_cell.length_a   1.000
_cell.length_b   1.000
_cell.length_c   1.000
_cell.angle_alpha   90.00
_cell.angle_beta   90.00
_cell.angle_gamma   90.00
#
_symmetry.space_group_name_H-M   'P 1'
#
loop_
_entity.id
_entity.type
_entity.pdbx_description
1 polymer ?
#
loop_
_entity_poly.entity_id
_entity_poly.type
_entity_poly.pdbx_seq_one_letter_code
_entity_poly.pdbx_strand_id
1 'polypeptide(L)'
;MNEINININDSFHKLKITGNLHFSSHTSISNNGFAPNIMGPFSYFTSMECNHAILSMKSTINGFLHFNDNLINFDNGFAYIEKDWGTSFPKSYIWCQSNEFLAFPANFMLSVAHIPFGAINFTGIISDISFENKEYKFTTYYGAKLIKYDVSNDSINIEIKQGNKLLTVSSLSENSNFLLAPSKGKMKKEILESISSKINVEIREKDKIVFSNSGFNSGLEIII
;
A
#
# COMPACT_ATOMS: atom_id res chain seq x y z
N MET A 1 6.26 16.05 2.32
CA MET A 1 7.54 15.66 2.96
C MET A 1 8.56 15.57 1.83
N ASN A 2 9.64 16.35 1.89
CA ASN A 2 10.62 16.42 0.80
C ASN A 2 12.00 15.88 1.22
N GLU A 3 12.19 15.58 2.49
CA GLU A 3 13.46 15.14 3.03
C GLU A 3 13.26 14.28 4.29
N ILE A 4 14.10 13.25 4.43
CA ILE A 4 14.23 12.43 5.63
C ILE A 4 15.72 12.36 5.98
N ASN A 5 16.06 12.75 7.21
CA ASN A 5 17.37 12.54 7.80
C ASN A 5 17.28 11.33 8.73
N ILE A 6 18.15 10.35 8.50
CA ILE A 6 18.19 9.11 9.27
C ILE A 6 19.47 9.07 10.11
N ASN A 7 19.31 8.82 11.40
CA ASN A 7 20.42 8.57 12.32
C ASN A 7 19.97 7.56 13.38
N ILE A 8 20.20 6.29 13.09
CA ILE A 8 19.87 5.15 13.94
C ILE A 8 21.18 4.54 14.43
N ASN A 9 21.27 4.28 15.74
CA ASN A 9 22.38 3.57 16.34
C ASN A 9 21.82 2.55 17.35
N ASP A 10 21.77 1.30 16.93
CA ASP A 10 21.35 0.17 17.76
C ASP A 10 22.59 -0.64 18.17
N SER A 11 23.07 -0.40 19.36
CA SER A 11 24.23 -1.10 19.90
C SER A 11 23.96 -2.58 20.19
N PHE A 12 22.71 -2.96 20.45
CA PHE A 12 22.33 -4.35 20.71
C PHE A 12 22.45 -5.21 19.46
N HIS A 13 21.91 -4.73 18.34
CA HIS A 13 22.00 -5.42 17.05
C HIS A 13 23.25 -5.02 16.23
N LYS A 14 24.13 -4.16 16.79
CA LYS A 14 25.31 -3.62 16.11
C LYS A 14 24.96 -2.98 14.76
N LEU A 15 23.84 -2.25 14.73
CA LEU A 15 23.31 -1.61 13.54
C LEU A 15 23.46 -0.09 13.65
N LYS A 16 24.09 0.51 12.65
CA LYS A 16 24.16 1.96 12.47
C LYS A 16 23.65 2.31 11.09
N ILE A 17 22.61 3.17 11.02
CA ILE A 17 22.09 3.67 9.76
C ILE A 17 22.11 5.19 9.81
N THR A 18 22.81 5.82 8.87
CA THR A 18 22.90 7.28 8.79
C THR A 18 22.81 7.72 7.34
N GLY A 19 22.17 8.85 7.09
CA GLY A 19 22.13 9.46 5.77
C GLY A 19 20.92 10.35 5.58
N ASN A 20 20.74 10.76 4.33
CA ASN A 20 19.76 11.74 3.94
C ASN A 20 19.11 11.33 2.62
N LEU A 21 17.79 11.39 2.57
CA LEU A 21 16.99 11.06 1.40
C LEU A 21 16.09 12.23 1.05
N HIS A 22 16.16 12.67 -0.21
CA HIS A 22 15.34 13.74 -0.78
C HIS A 22 14.28 13.17 -1.71
N PHE A 23 13.05 13.64 -1.55
CA PHE A 23 11.89 13.22 -2.35
C PHE A 23 11.40 14.37 -3.21
N SER A 24 11.11 14.08 -4.46
CA SER A 24 10.58 15.05 -5.44
C SER A 24 9.61 14.38 -6.41
N SER A 25 9.00 15.18 -7.30
CA SER A 25 8.13 14.68 -8.37
C SER A 25 7.00 13.76 -7.84
N HIS A 26 6.29 14.22 -6.83
CA HIS A 26 5.22 13.44 -6.19
C HIS A 26 4.04 13.20 -7.12
N THR A 27 3.62 11.95 -7.24
CA THR A 27 2.39 11.54 -7.93
C THR A 27 1.29 11.33 -6.89
N SER A 28 0.35 12.25 -6.80
CA SER A 28 -0.78 12.17 -5.87
C SER A 28 -1.95 11.44 -6.50
N ILE A 29 -2.79 10.81 -5.68
CA ILE A 29 -4.11 10.33 -6.08
C ILE A 29 -5.05 11.52 -6.28
N SER A 30 -6.05 11.39 -7.17
CA SER A 30 -7.10 12.40 -7.29
C SER A 30 -7.94 12.48 -6.02
N ASN A 31 -8.35 13.68 -5.63
CA ASN A 31 -9.19 13.93 -4.46
C ASN A 31 -10.30 14.94 -4.77
N ASN A 32 -11.31 14.98 -3.91
CA ASN A 32 -12.39 15.94 -3.97
C ASN A 32 -13.04 16.10 -2.57
N GLY A 33 -14.02 16.99 -2.44
CA GLY A 33 -14.67 17.23 -1.15
C GLY A 33 -15.39 16.01 -0.54
N PHE A 34 -15.84 15.04 -1.36
CA PHE A 34 -16.41 13.78 -0.87
C PHE A 34 -15.32 12.77 -0.49
N ALA A 35 -14.22 12.73 -1.23
CA ALA A 35 -13.10 11.82 -1.04
C ALA A 35 -11.79 12.62 -0.93
N PRO A 36 -11.47 13.20 0.24
CA PRO A 36 -10.29 14.04 0.45
C PRO A 36 -8.97 13.23 0.45
N ASN A 37 -9.06 11.93 0.62
CA ASN A 37 -7.97 10.95 0.48
C ASN A 37 -8.53 9.59 0.06
N ILE A 38 -7.70 8.54 0.06
CA ILE A 38 -8.09 7.20 -0.38
C ILE A 38 -9.20 6.57 0.47
N MET A 39 -9.38 6.97 1.72
CA MET A 39 -10.49 6.50 2.57
C MET A 39 -11.84 7.14 2.22
N GLY A 40 -11.86 8.14 1.31
CA GLY A 40 -13.09 8.81 0.91
C GLY A 40 -13.80 9.49 2.09
N PRO A 41 -15.13 9.37 2.20
CA PRO A 41 -15.90 10.00 3.27
C PRO A 41 -15.55 9.48 4.67
N PHE A 42 -14.95 8.28 4.78
CA PHE A 42 -14.49 7.75 6.07
C PHE A 42 -13.37 8.58 6.69
N SER A 43 -12.66 9.38 5.90
CA SER A 43 -11.63 10.32 6.39
C SER A 43 -12.17 11.38 7.37
N TYR A 44 -13.47 11.63 7.36
CA TYR A 44 -14.11 12.57 8.26
C TYR A 44 -14.48 11.99 9.63
N PHE A 45 -14.37 10.66 9.80
CA PHE A 45 -14.70 10.00 11.06
C PHE A 45 -13.46 9.83 11.94
N THR A 46 -13.40 10.67 13.00
CA THR A 46 -12.28 10.66 13.95
C THR A 46 -12.23 9.43 14.85
N SER A 47 -13.31 8.63 14.89
CA SER A 47 -13.43 7.41 15.69
C SER A 47 -12.90 6.14 15.02
N MET A 48 -12.35 6.23 13.81
CA MET A 48 -11.74 5.09 13.14
C MET A 48 -10.51 4.60 13.92
N GLU A 49 -10.44 3.28 14.16
CA GLU A 49 -9.29 2.67 14.84
C GLU A 49 -8.00 2.79 14.02
N CYS A 50 -8.12 2.79 12.70
CA CYS A 50 -7.03 2.99 11.74
C CYS A 50 -7.47 3.95 10.65
N ASN A 51 -6.64 4.94 10.37
CA ASN A 51 -6.76 5.84 9.23
C ASN A 51 -5.59 5.59 8.29
N HIS A 52 -5.85 5.73 7.00
CA HIS A 52 -4.88 5.49 5.93
C HIS A 52 -4.89 6.65 4.94
N ALA A 53 -3.73 7.16 4.57
CA ALA A 53 -3.60 8.18 3.55
C ALA A 53 -2.37 7.96 2.69
N ILE A 54 -2.57 8.00 1.38
CA ILE A 54 -1.48 7.97 0.39
C ILE A 54 -0.99 9.40 0.20
N LEU A 55 0.26 9.65 0.53
CA LEU A 55 0.92 10.95 0.34
C LEU A 55 1.52 11.06 -1.06
N SER A 56 2.06 9.95 -1.58
CA SER A 56 2.52 9.85 -2.96
C SER A 56 2.53 8.39 -3.43
N MET A 57 1.88 8.13 -4.55
CA MET A 57 1.93 6.82 -5.22
C MET A 57 3.32 6.54 -5.80
N LYS A 58 4.02 7.59 -6.21
CA LYS A 58 5.40 7.53 -6.71
C LYS A 58 6.08 8.87 -6.52
N SER A 59 7.26 8.85 -5.95
CA SER A 59 8.16 9.99 -5.85
C SER A 59 9.53 9.59 -6.39
N THR A 60 10.26 10.54 -6.98
CA THR A 60 11.68 10.34 -7.22
C THR A 60 12.41 10.50 -5.89
N ILE A 61 13.32 9.58 -5.60
CA ILE A 61 14.20 9.63 -4.43
C ILE A 61 15.65 9.81 -4.87
N ASN A 62 16.39 10.64 -4.15
CA ASN A 62 17.83 10.83 -4.31
C ASN A 62 18.48 10.88 -2.93
N GLY A 63 19.76 10.54 -2.87
CA GLY A 63 20.55 10.55 -1.65
C GLY A 63 21.17 9.21 -1.34
N PHE A 64 21.65 9.06 -0.13
CA PHE A 64 22.33 7.83 0.29
C PHE A 64 22.10 7.51 1.76
N LEU A 65 22.27 6.24 2.07
CA LEU A 65 22.30 5.73 3.44
C LEU A 65 23.59 4.92 3.63
N HIS A 66 24.24 5.15 4.76
CA HIS A 66 25.26 4.26 5.27
C HIS A 66 24.60 3.20 6.17
N PHE A 67 24.71 1.96 5.79
CA PHE A 67 24.36 0.79 6.59
C PHE A 67 25.63 0.20 7.17
N ASN A 68 25.95 0.54 8.41
CA ASN A 68 27.27 0.33 8.99
C ASN A 68 28.34 0.93 8.05
N ASP A 69 29.22 0.10 7.49
CA ASP A 69 30.27 0.52 6.57
C ASP A 69 29.86 0.48 5.08
N ASN A 70 28.63 0.07 4.77
CA ASN A 70 28.14 -0.05 3.40
C ASN A 70 27.37 1.19 2.99
N LEU A 71 27.74 1.79 1.88
CA LEU A 71 27.00 2.88 1.23
C LEU A 71 25.97 2.33 0.27
N ILE A 72 24.71 2.74 0.46
CA ILE A 72 23.61 2.45 -0.45
C ILE A 72 23.19 3.77 -1.11
N ASN A 73 23.31 3.83 -2.42
CA ASN A 73 22.88 4.98 -3.22
C ASN A 73 21.42 4.81 -3.65
N PHE A 74 20.61 5.86 -3.49
CA PHE A 74 19.21 5.94 -3.87
C PHE A 74 18.94 6.91 -5.03
N ASP A 75 19.98 7.45 -5.67
CA ASP A 75 19.80 8.42 -6.75
C ASP A 75 19.02 7.83 -7.92
N ASN A 76 18.02 8.60 -8.38
CA ASN A 76 17.06 8.22 -9.42
C ASN A 76 16.19 6.99 -9.05
N GLY A 77 16.11 6.65 -7.78
CA GLY A 77 15.19 5.65 -7.27
C GLY A 77 13.74 6.15 -7.21
N PHE A 78 12.84 5.24 -6.85
CA PHE A 78 11.43 5.56 -6.64
C PHE A 78 11.01 5.23 -5.23
N ALA A 79 10.07 6.01 -4.70
CA ALA A 79 9.49 5.79 -3.38
C ALA A 79 7.96 5.87 -3.45
N TYR A 80 7.31 4.99 -2.70
CA TYR A 80 5.92 5.11 -2.31
C TYR A 80 5.86 5.70 -0.91
N ILE A 81 4.93 6.61 -0.65
CA ILE A 81 4.79 7.27 0.65
C ILE A 81 3.34 7.21 1.09
N GLU A 82 3.10 6.53 2.19
CA GLU A 82 1.81 6.52 2.87
C GLU A 82 1.93 6.86 4.35
N LYS A 83 0.81 7.10 4.98
CA LYS A 83 0.70 7.34 6.41
C LYS A 83 -0.50 6.61 6.97
N ASP A 84 -0.25 5.79 7.98
CA ASP A 84 -1.26 5.21 8.85
C ASP A 84 -1.22 5.85 10.23
N TRP A 85 -2.40 6.11 10.79
CA TRP A 85 -2.51 6.61 12.16
C TRP A 85 -3.80 6.12 12.81
N GLY A 86 -3.72 5.93 14.12
CA GLY A 86 -4.83 5.42 14.92
C GLY A 86 -4.34 4.62 16.11
N THR A 87 -5.19 3.76 16.63
CA THR A 87 -4.90 2.95 17.83
C THR A 87 -4.63 1.49 17.53
N SER A 88 -5.14 0.98 16.41
CA SER A 88 -4.98 -0.43 16.01
C SER A 88 -5.07 -0.58 14.51
N PHE A 89 -4.25 -1.46 13.95
CA PHE A 89 -4.52 -1.98 12.61
C PHE A 89 -5.74 -2.93 12.64
N PRO A 90 -6.45 -3.10 11.52
CA PRO A 90 -7.55 -4.05 11.42
C PRO A 90 -7.13 -5.46 11.86
N LYS A 91 -8.09 -6.26 12.35
CA LYS A 91 -7.79 -7.63 12.80
C LYS A 91 -7.33 -8.52 11.65
N SER A 92 -8.00 -8.39 10.52
CA SER A 92 -7.62 -9.05 9.28
C SER A 92 -7.64 -8.05 8.13
N TYR A 93 -6.61 -8.12 7.29
CA TYR A 93 -6.49 -7.27 6.11
C TYR A 93 -5.46 -7.84 5.14
N ILE A 94 -5.56 -7.36 3.92
CA ILE A 94 -4.52 -7.46 2.90
C ILE A 94 -4.18 -6.04 2.51
N TRP A 95 -2.90 -5.75 2.46
CA TRP A 95 -2.38 -4.53 1.88
C TRP A 95 -1.30 -4.89 0.87
N CYS A 96 -1.31 -4.24 -0.28
CA CYS A 96 -0.25 -4.38 -1.26
C CYS A 96 -0.09 -3.12 -2.11
N GLN A 97 1.15 -2.87 -2.53
CA GLN A 97 1.48 -1.75 -3.41
C GLN A 97 2.62 -2.10 -4.37
N SER A 98 2.64 -1.44 -5.53
CA SER A 98 3.77 -1.46 -6.46
C SER A 98 3.82 -0.17 -7.27
N ASN A 99 5.03 0.32 -7.53
CA ASN A 99 5.31 1.43 -8.44
C ASN A 99 6.40 1.09 -9.47
N GLU A 100 6.76 -0.20 -9.57
CA GLU A 100 7.69 -0.74 -10.55
C GLU A 100 7.02 -1.85 -11.36
N PHE A 101 6.54 -1.52 -12.54
CA PHE A 101 5.83 -2.42 -13.44
C PHE A 101 6.65 -2.75 -14.68
N LEU A 102 6.56 -4.01 -15.14
CA LEU A 102 7.42 -4.56 -16.19
C LEU A 102 7.14 -3.97 -17.58
N ALA A 103 5.87 -3.98 -18.00
CA ALA A 103 5.52 -3.66 -19.39
C ALA A 103 5.50 -2.16 -19.68
N PHE A 104 4.97 -1.37 -18.76
CA PHE A 104 4.90 0.09 -18.85
C PHE A 104 4.71 0.69 -17.45
N PRO A 105 5.05 1.98 -17.27
CA PRO A 105 4.94 2.65 -15.98
C PRO A 105 3.51 2.65 -15.44
N ALA A 106 3.35 2.22 -14.20
CA ALA A 106 2.09 2.28 -13.47
C ALA A 106 2.37 2.43 -11.98
N ASN A 107 1.35 2.85 -11.22
CA ASN A 107 1.37 2.85 -9.78
C ASN A 107 0.10 2.16 -9.29
N PHE A 108 0.22 1.34 -8.28
CA PHE A 108 -0.87 0.55 -7.75
C PHE A 108 -0.80 0.45 -6.23
N MET A 109 -1.95 0.56 -5.58
CA MET A 109 -2.14 0.12 -4.21
C MET A 109 -3.52 -0.52 -4.05
N LEU A 110 -3.63 -1.46 -3.12
CA LEU A 110 -4.87 -2.10 -2.69
C LEU A 110 -4.80 -2.36 -1.19
N SER A 111 -5.87 -2.03 -0.49
CA SER A 111 -6.15 -2.59 0.83
C SER A 111 -7.57 -3.14 0.88
N VAL A 112 -7.69 -4.36 1.39
CA VAL A 112 -8.97 -5.03 1.70
C VAL A 112 -8.93 -5.37 3.18
N ALA A 113 -9.79 -4.78 3.98
CA ALA A 113 -9.74 -4.92 5.42
C ALA A 113 -11.12 -5.19 6.03
N HIS A 114 -11.14 -5.95 7.12
CA HIS A 114 -12.34 -6.10 7.94
C HIS A 114 -12.43 -4.93 8.93
N ILE A 115 -13.39 -4.05 8.71
CA ILE A 115 -13.54 -2.79 9.45
C ILE A 115 -14.67 -2.91 10.46
N PRO A 116 -14.39 -2.83 11.76
CA PRO A 116 -15.43 -2.63 12.78
C PRO A 116 -15.90 -1.16 12.74
N PHE A 117 -17.20 -0.94 12.60
CA PHE A 117 -17.79 0.39 12.57
C PHE A 117 -19.04 0.44 13.45
N GLY A 118 -18.89 0.86 14.69
CA GLY A 118 -19.95 0.83 15.69
C GLY A 118 -20.46 -0.59 15.97
N ALA A 119 -21.74 -0.84 15.74
CA ALA A 119 -22.37 -2.15 15.92
C ALA A 119 -22.28 -3.07 14.69
N ILE A 120 -21.73 -2.60 13.58
CA ILE A 120 -21.64 -3.34 12.33
C ILE A 120 -20.18 -3.58 11.93
N ASN A 121 -19.95 -4.62 11.15
CA ASN A 121 -18.67 -4.87 10.50
C ASN A 121 -18.88 -4.89 8.99
N PHE A 122 -17.93 -4.37 8.24
CA PHE A 122 -17.97 -4.45 6.78
C PHE A 122 -16.57 -4.67 6.20
N THR A 123 -16.53 -5.16 4.98
CA THR A 123 -15.28 -5.25 4.22
C THR A 123 -15.00 -3.90 3.56
N GLY A 124 -13.99 -3.21 4.05
CA GLY A 124 -13.45 -2.01 3.45
C GLY A 124 -12.55 -2.36 2.29
N ILE A 125 -12.76 -1.73 1.13
CA ILE A 125 -11.91 -1.84 -0.06
C ILE A 125 -11.48 -0.44 -0.42
N ILE A 126 -10.17 -0.24 -0.53
CA ILE A 126 -9.56 0.97 -1.07
C ILE A 126 -8.46 0.55 -2.04
N SER A 127 -8.53 1.01 -3.27
CA SER A 127 -7.52 0.75 -4.29
C SER A 127 -7.44 1.92 -5.26
N ASP A 128 -6.21 2.21 -5.65
CA ASP A 128 -5.90 3.18 -6.68
C ASP A 128 -4.88 2.58 -7.65
N ILE A 129 -5.11 2.77 -8.92
CA ILE A 129 -4.16 2.41 -9.97
C ILE A 129 -4.10 3.52 -11.01
N SER A 130 -2.90 3.97 -11.34
CA SER A 130 -2.65 4.99 -12.34
C SER A 130 -1.65 4.53 -13.40
N PHE A 131 -1.98 4.73 -14.66
CA PHE A 131 -1.16 4.44 -15.83
C PHE A 131 -1.62 5.28 -17.03
N GLU A 132 -0.74 5.67 -17.94
CA GLU A 132 -1.06 6.41 -19.17
C GLU A 132 -2.00 7.62 -18.96
N ASN A 133 -1.78 8.40 -17.91
CA ASN A 133 -2.64 9.54 -17.50
C ASN A 133 -4.09 9.16 -17.15
N LYS A 134 -4.36 7.89 -16.89
CA LYS A 134 -5.65 7.40 -16.39
C LYS A 134 -5.51 7.00 -14.94
N GLU A 135 -6.57 7.16 -14.17
CA GLU A 135 -6.69 6.71 -12.78
C GLU A 135 -7.94 5.87 -12.63
N TYR A 136 -7.81 4.73 -11.98
CA TYR A 136 -8.91 3.83 -11.64
C TYR A 136 -8.94 3.65 -10.12
N LYS A 137 -10.09 3.96 -9.53
CA LYS A 137 -10.34 3.71 -8.11
C LYS A 137 -11.36 2.59 -7.93
N PHE A 138 -11.03 1.62 -7.08
CA PHE A 138 -11.96 0.59 -6.64
C PHE A 138 -12.12 0.73 -5.13
N THR A 139 -13.24 1.31 -4.71
CA THR A 139 -13.46 1.63 -3.30
C THR A 139 -14.88 1.30 -2.87
N THR A 140 -15.04 0.86 -1.64
CA THR A 140 -16.35 0.53 -1.06
C THR A 140 -17.32 1.70 -1.19
N TYR A 141 -16.88 2.93 -0.98
CA TYR A 141 -17.72 4.12 -1.07
C TYR A 141 -18.11 4.51 -2.50
N TYR A 142 -17.46 3.94 -3.53
CA TYR A 142 -17.89 4.01 -4.93
C TYR A 142 -18.55 2.70 -5.41
N GLY A 143 -18.93 1.81 -4.48
CA GLY A 143 -19.67 0.60 -4.77
C GLY A 143 -18.83 -0.60 -5.20
N ALA A 144 -17.53 -0.61 -4.91
CA ALA A 144 -16.70 -1.80 -5.09
C ALA A 144 -17.16 -2.94 -4.17
N LYS A 145 -17.17 -4.15 -4.72
CA LYS A 145 -17.54 -5.38 -4.02
C LYS A 145 -16.49 -6.45 -4.26
N LEU A 146 -16.07 -7.11 -3.20
CA LEU A 146 -15.23 -8.29 -3.25
C LEU A 146 -16.08 -9.46 -3.80
N ILE A 147 -15.67 -10.06 -4.92
CA ILE A 147 -16.39 -11.18 -5.55
C ILE A 147 -15.59 -12.48 -5.51
N LYS A 148 -14.26 -12.40 -5.33
CA LYS A 148 -13.40 -13.54 -5.05
C LYS A 148 -12.39 -13.16 -3.99
N TYR A 149 -12.21 -14.04 -3.01
CA TYR A 149 -11.24 -13.88 -1.92
C TYR A 149 -10.62 -15.24 -1.62
N ASP A 150 -9.56 -15.55 -2.33
CA ASP A 150 -8.77 -16.76 -2.16
C ASP A 150 -7.40 -16.32 -1.61
N VAL A 151 -7.23 -16.49 -0.31
CA VAL A 151 -6.12 -15.92 0.45
C VAL A 151 -5.57 -16.94 1.42
N SER A 152 -4.27 -17.08 1.43
CA SER A 152 -3.50 -17.86 2.41
C SER A 152 -2.48 -16.97 3.13
N ASN A 153 -1.66 -17.54 3.99
CA ASN A 153 -0.63 -16.79 4.71
C ASN A 153 0.45 -16.20 3.79
N ASP A 154 0.59 -16.73 2.58
CA ASP A 154 1.65 -16.39 1.64
C ASP A 154 1.16 -15.99 0.24
N SER A 155 -0.14 -16.10 -0.04
CA SER A 155 -0.67 -15.80 -1.37
C SER A 155 -2.03 -15.13 -1.35
N ILE A 156 -2.28 -14.33 -2.36
CA ILE A 156 -3.58 -13.70 -2.62
C ILE A 156 -4.03 -13.94 -4.05
N ASN A 157 -5.34 -14.15 -4.22
CA ASN A 157 -6.02 -14.12 -5.51
C ASN A 157 -7.41 -13.51 -5.30
N ILE A 158 -7.54 -12.23 -5.63
CA ILE A 158 -8.66 -11.37 -5.27
C ILE A 158 -9.30 -10.82 -6.54
N GLU A 159 -10.64 -10.81 -6.57
CA GLU A 159 -11.39 -10.11 -7.61
C GLU A 159 -12.36 -9.10 -6.98
N ILE A 160 -12.32 -7.87 -7.48
CA ILE A 160 -13.14 -6.75 -7.02
C ILE A 160 -13.91 -6.19 -8.21
N LYS A 161 -15.24 -6.17 -8.09
CA LYS A 161 -16.14 -5.61 -9.11
C LYS A 161 -16.65 -4.25 -8.69
N GLN A 162 -16.63 -3.28 -9.61
CA GLN A 162 -17.23 -1.96 -9.43
C GLN A 162 -17.93 -1.53 -10.73
N GLY A 163 -19.25 -1.56 -10.74
CA GLY A 163 -20.04 -1.31 -11.96
C GLY A 163 -19.69 -2.31 -13.07
N ASN A 164 -19.20 -1.81 -14.20
CA ASN A 164 -18.75 -2.60 -15.36
C ASN A 164 -17.25 -2.90 -15.36
N LYS A 165 -16.56 -2.61 -14.26
CA LYS A 165 -15.12 -2.83 -14.10
C LYS A 165 -14.87 -4.02 -13.18
N LEU A 166 -13.82 -4.79 -13.49
CA LEU A 166 -13.31 -5.88 -12.70
C LEU A 166 -11.80 -5.67 -12.49
N LEU A 167 -11.38 -5.64 -11.25
CA LEU A 167 -9.98 -5.67 -10.84
C LEU A 167 -9.64 -7.08 -10.35
N THR A 168 -8.61 -7.67 -10.92
CA THR A 168 -8.02 -8.93 -10.46
C THR A 168 -6.60 -8.68 -9.96
N VAL A 169 -6.31 -9.15 -8.75
CA VAL A 169 -4.99 -9.03 -8.14
C VAL A 169 -4.54 -10.38 -7.63
N SER A 170 -3.34 -10.79 -8.01
CA SER A 170 -2.70 -11.98 -7.45
C SER A 170 -1.25 -11.72 -7.09
N SER A 171 -0.81 -12.31 -5.99
CA SER A 171 0.57 -12.22 -5.52
C SER A 171 0.95 -13.45 -4.72
N LEU A 172 2.26 -13.70 -4.67
CA LEU A 172 2.90 -14.62 -3.74
C LEU A 172 3.87 -13.81 -2.89
N SER A 173 3.80 -13.99 -1.58
CA SER A 173 4.70 -13.33 -0.63
C SER A 173 6.10 -13.94 -0.73
N GLU A 174 7.10 -13.09 -0.86
CA GLU A 174 8.50 -13.49 -0.94
C GLU A 174 9.31 -12.71 0.10
N ASN A 175 10.25 -13.39 0.75
CA ASN A 175 11.20 -12.76 1.69
C ASN A 175 10.55 -11.88 2.77
N SER A 176 9.49 -12.38 3.40
CA SER A 176 8.76 -11.63 4.44
C SER A 176 9.58 -11.50 5.72
N ASN A 177 9.43 -10.35 6.37
CA ASN A 177 10.02 -10.05 7.67
C ASN A 177 8.94 -9.67 8.68
N PHE A 178 9.23 -9.91 9.95
CA PHE A 178 8.34 -9.50 11.04
C PHE A 178 8.48 -8.02 11.33
N LEU A 179 7.33 -7.35 11.42
CA LEU A 179 7.20 -5.98 11.92
C LEU A 179 6.25 -5.95 13.10
N LEU A 180 6.36 -4.90 13.93
CA LEU A 180 5.40 -4.63 14.99
C LEU A 180 4.37 -3.61 14.51
N ALA A 181 3.10 -3.97 14.62
CA ALA A 181 1.95 -3.13 14.33
C ALA A 181 1.22 -2.69 15.60
N PRO A 182 0.50 -1.57 15.56
CA PRO A 182 -0.26 -1.08 16.71
C PRO A 182 -1.45 -1.98 17.02
N SER A 183 -1.65 -2.22 18.32
CA SER A 183 -2.82 -2.87 18.87
C SER A 183 -3.18 -2.20 20.20
N LYS A 184 -4.34 -1.54 20.27
CA LYS A 184 -4.79 -0.73 21.41
C LYS A 184 -3.74 0.28 21.88
N GLY A 185 -3.18 1.02 20.91
CA GLY A 185 -2.18 2.06 21.15
C GLY A 185 -0.76 1.57 21.49
N LYS A 186 -0.48 0.27 21.42
CA LYS A 186 0.84 -0.31 21.70
C LYS A 186 1.37 -1.05 20.49
N MET A 187 2.64 -0.88 20.15
CA MET A 187 3.34 -1.63 19.10
C MET A 187 3.67 -3.03 19.60
N LYS A 188 2.74 -3.99 19.39
CA LYS A 188 2.85 -5.35 19.96
C LYS A 188 2.29 -6.47 19.07
N LYS A 189 1.55 -6.14 18.00
CA LYS A 189 1.03 -7.15 17.08
C LYS A 189 2.11 -7.44 16.05
N GLU A 190 2.58 -8.66 15.98
CA GLU A 190 3.48 -9.09 14.92
C GLU A 190 2.71 -9.24 13.61
N ILE A 191 3.24 -8.69 12.54
CA ILE A 191 2.75 -8.84 11.17
C ILE A 191 3.91 -9.27 10.27
N LEU A 192 3.59 -9.95 9.18
CA LEU A 192 4.56 -10.30 8.14
C LEU A 192 4.39 -9.33 6.98
N GLU A 193 5.48 -8.65 6.63
CA GLU A 193 5.57 -7.81 5.44
C GLU A 193 6.65 -8.33 4.49
N SER A 194 6.33 -8.38 3.22
CA SER A 194 7.30 -8.50 2.12
C SER A 194 7.41 -7.16 1.40
N ILE A 195 8.63 -6.80 1.00
CA ILE A 195 8.90 -5.63 0.15
C ILE A 195 9.51 -6.03 -1.21
N SER A 196 9.57 -7.32 -1.49
CA SER A 196 10.14 -7.90 -2.72
C SER A 196 9.18 -8.81 -3.46
N SER A 197 7.90 -8.78 -3.11
CA SER A 197 6.87 -9.59 -3.75
C SER A 197 6.66 -9.19 -5.22
N LYS A 198 6.14 -10.14 -6.01
CA LYS A 198 5.64 -9.90 -7.35
C LYS A 198 4.11 -9.83 -7.31
N ILE A 199 3.54 -8.75 -7.83
CA ILE A 199 2.09 -8.57 -7.89
C ILE A 199 1.65 -8.56 -9.35
N ASN A 200 0.63 -9.36 -9.70
CA ASN A 200 -0.02 -9.29 -11.00
C ASN A 200 -1.34 -8.55 -10.86
N VAL A 201 -1.56 -7.58 -11.70
CA VAL A 201 -2.76 -6.72 -11.68
C VAL A 201 -3.39 -6.70 -13.07
N GLU A 202 -4.69 -6.98 -13.13
CA GLU A 202 -5.49 -6.88 -14.35
C GLU A 202 -6.76 -6.06 -14.09
N ILE A 203 -7.08 -5.15 -15.02
CA ILE A 203 -8.35 -4.44 -15.04
C ILE A 203 -9.08 -4.77 -16.34
N ARG A 204 -10.33 -5.19 -16.20
CA ARG A 204 -11.28 -5.33 -17.32
C ARG A 204 -12.36 -4.26 -17.20
N GLU A 205 -12.74 -3.70 -18.32
CA GLU A 205 -13.90 -2.84 -18.48
C GLU A 205 -14.81 -3.36 -19.60
N LYS A 206 -16.06 -3.72 -19.28
CA LYS A 206 -16.98 -4.38 -20.23
C LYS A 206 -16.31 -5.58 -20.92
N ASP A 207 -15.69 -6.47 -20.16
CA ASP A 207 -15.00 -7.69 -20.59
C ASP A 207 -13.74 -7.47 -21.47
N LYS A 208 -13.35 -6.23 -21.72
CA LYS A 208 -12.07 -5.91 -22.38
C LYS A 208 -10.98 -5.65 -21.36
N ILE A 209 -9.83 -6.25 -21.55
CA ILE A 209 -8.63 -5.94 -20.75
C ILE A 209 -8.19 -4.52 -21.12
N VAL A 210 -8.17 -3.62 -20.15
CA VAL A 210 -7.68 -2.24 -20.26
C VAL A 210 -6.32 -2.05 -19.59
N PHE A 211 -5.97 -2.96 -18.68
CA PHE A 211 -4.68 -3.03 -18.02
C PHE A 211 -4.35 -4.48 -17.67
N SER A 212 -3.13 -4.92 -17.93
CA SER A 212 -2.59 -6.20 -17.44
C SER A 212 -1.09 -6.08 -17.34
N ASN A 213 -0.53 -6.15 -16.13
CA ASN A 213 0.89 -5.96 -15.92
C ASN A 213 1.34 -6.61 -14.61
N SER A 214 2.65 -6.88 -14.50
CA SER A 214 3.27 -7.40 -13.27
C SER A 214 4.13 -6.32 -12.63
N GLY A 215 3.89 -6.07 -11.35
CA GLY A 215 4.71 -5.23 -10.49
C GLY A 215 5.75 -6.05 -9.74
N PHE A 216 6.93 -5.47 -9.53
CA PHE A 216 8.05 -6.04 -8.80
C PHE A 216 8.43 -5.16 -7.63
N ASN A 217 9.28 -5.67 -6.76
CA ASN A 217 9.69 -4.97 -5.53
C ASN A 217 8.48 -4.40 -4.80
N SER A 218 7.44 -5.24 -4.73
CA SER A 218 6.14 -4.82 -4.25
C SER A 218 6.00 -5.08 -2.76
N GLY A 219 5.35 -4.13 -2.06
CA GLY A 219 4.91 -4.34 -0.68
C GLY A 219 3.72 -5.28 -0.64
N LEU A 220 3.72 -6.22 0.32
CA LEU A 220 2.61 -7.14 0.56
C LEU A 220 2.52 -7.50 2.03
N GLU A 221 1.37 -7.23 2.65
CA GLU A 221 0.99 -7.69 3.98
C GLU A 221 -0.27 -8.54 3.90
N ILE A 222 -0.27 -9.69 4.59
CA ILE A 222 -1.41 -10.60 4.67
C ILE A 222 -1.66 -10.94 6.14
N ILE A 223 -2.81 -10.52 6.68
CA ILE A 223 -3.25 -10.81 8.04
C ILE A 223 -4.65 -11.42 7.97
N ILE A 224 -4.79 -12.71 8.25
CA ILE A 224 -6.04 -13.49 8.20
C ILE A 224 -6.49 -13.95 9.57
#